data_b28c3387ea8760c52be79faa42bc90da
#
_entry.id   b28c3387ea8760c52be79faa42bc90da
#
_cell.length_a   1.000
_cell.length_b   1.000
_cell.length_c   1.000
_cell.angle_alpha   90.00
_cell.angle_beta   90.00
_cell.angle_gamma   90.00
#
_symmetry.space_group_name_H-M   'P 1'
#
loop_
_entity.id
_entity.type
_entity.pdbx_description
1 polymer ?
#
loop_
_entity_poly.entity_id
_entity_poly.type
_entity_poly.pdbx_seq_one_letter_code
_entity_poly.pdbx_strand_id
1 'polypeptide(L)'
;MNTIFKLAAATALSLTTVSAAYSAEQIRVLTPTWLGFAPVHVAIKNECFTKRDLDVTIRFEDDLANVMAAMTRGDIEIQMRSVGEYQGRPRDKDTPGIIIGIIDESVGSDGIIADEKITTVADLKGKTIAAEPNIPSRLLLQMALREAGLSLADLNIKDIASADTAAVFADDSIAAIATYEPFMSQAIANSSRAGAKQFLTSRDYPGLIIDAIIARNDDLKASPKKYEAFLACIYEAVDFIHAEPQKFAEIVGPEFGLTADEVTGIVKGSLAYTTLAQALDYMGTDGKLGKLGTVFDTVMDLNLENGAADNKLVASEQIDNSIISALPATP
;
A
#
# COMPACT_ATOMS: atom_id res chain seq x y z
N MET A 1 11.30 -92.18 13.62
CA MET A 1 11.73 -91.02 14.41
C MET A 1 11.76 -89.86 13.44
N ASN A 2 10.67 -89.05 13.38
CA ASN A 2 10.53 -87.92 12.49
C ASN A 2 10.54 -86.64 13.32
N THR A 3 11.56 -85.82 13.16
CA THR A 3 11.69 -84.53 13.82
C THR A 3 11.19 -83.49 12.89
N ILE A 4 10.06 -82.83 13.24
CA ILE A 4 9.45 -81.73 12.49
C ILE A 4 10.05 -80.41 13.01
N PHE A 5 10.79 -79.65 12.14
CA PHE A 5 11.25 -78.32 12.39
C PHE A 5 10.11 -77.32 12.07
N LYS A 6 9.62 -76.60 13.12
CA LYS A 6 8.71 -75.48 12.93
C LYS A 6 9.55 -74.19 12.66
N LEU A 7 9.41 -73.65 11.47
CA LEU A 7 9.96 -72.35 11.12
C LEU A 7 8.97 -71.28 11.54
N ALA A 8 9.32 -70.42 12.49
CA ALA A 8 8.53 -69.27 12.87
C ALA A 8 8.98 -68.09 12.01
N ALA A 9 8.15 -67.64 11.10
CA ALA A 9 8.35 -66.42 10.32
C ALA A 9 7.94 -65.20 11.18
N ALA A 10 8.90 -64.37 11.60
CA ALA A 10 8.65 -63.12 12.24
C ALA A 10 8.42 -62.04 11.16
N THR A 11 7.20 -61.59 10.99
CA THR A 11 6.85 -60.49 10.09
C THR A 11 7.16 -59.17 10.80
N ALA A 12 8.25 -58.52 10.44
CA ALA A 12 8.56 -57.17 10.91
C ALA A 12 7.66 -56.14 10.19
N LEU A 13 6.72 -55.55 10.90
CA LEU A 13 5.87 -54.46 10.40
C LEU A 13 6.68 -53.14 10.45
N SER A 14 7.24 -52.73 9.32
CA SER A 14 7.92 -51.45 9.21
C SER A 14 6.87 -50.33 9.20
N LEU A 15 6.72 -49.59 10.30
CA LEU A 15 5.99 -48.35 10.30
C LEU A 15 6.84 -47.29 9.54
N THR A 16 6.50 -47.06 8.30
CA THR A 16 6.97 -45.87 7.57
C THR A 16 6.18 -44.69 8.10
N THR A 17 6.81 -43.88 8.95
CA THR A 17 6.32 -42.55 9.27
C THR A 17 6.46 -41.68 8.01
N VAL A 18 5.36 -41.46 7.32
CA VAL A 18 5.26 -40.43 6.29
C VAL A 18 5.33 -39.09 7.03
N SER A 19 6.51 -38.51 7.10
CA SER A 19 6.65 -37.07 7.41
C SER A 19 5.95 -36.34 6.28
N ALA A 20 4.76 -35.80 6.55
CA ALA A 20 4.18 -34.80 5.68
C ALA A 20 5.18 -33.64 5.63
N ALA A 21 5.79 -33.43 4.46
CA ALA A 21 6.59 -32.25 4.22
C ALA A 21 5.61 -31.06 4.37
N TYR A 22 5.73 -30.33 5.47
CA TYR A 22 4.98 -29.10 5.69
C TYR A 22 5.54 -28.10 4.68
N SER A 23 4.79 -27.85 3.62
CA SER A 23 5.13 -26.82 2.65
C SER A 23 4.78 -25.48 3.28
N ALA A 24 5.72 -24.52 3.26
CA ALA A 24 5.44 -23.17 3.69
C ALA A 24 4.21 -22.62 2.96
N GLU A 25 3.35 -21.90 3.68
CA GLU A 25 2.18 -21.26 3.09
C GLU A 25 2.61 -20.08 2.22
N GLN A 26 2.11 -20.04 0.98
CA GLN A 26 2.51 -19.02 0.03
C GLN A 26 1.69 -17.74 0.19
N ILE A 27 2.37 -16.60 0.12
CA ILE A 27 1.78 -15.25 -0.02
C ILE A 27 2.50 -14.52 -1.14
N ARG A 28 1.76 -14.23 -2.21
CA ARG A 28 2.23 -13.41 -3.35
C ARG A 28 1.67 -12.01 -3.18
N VAL A 29 2.57 -11.03 -3.16
CA VAL A 29 2.23 -9.62 -2.92
C VAL A 29 2.48 -8.81 -4.19
N LEU A 30 1.53 -7.96 -4.59
CA LEU A 30 1.75 -6.90 -5.56
C LEU A 30 1.62 -5.53 -4.90
N THR A 31 2.56 -4.65 -5.20
CA THR A 31 2.59 -3.27 -4.73
C THR A 31 2.96 -2.33 -5.86
N PRO A 32 2.61 -1.04 -5.81
CA PRO A 32 3.26 -0.04 -6.66
C PRO A 32 4.72 0.15 -6.24
N THR A 33 5.48 0.83 -7.08
CA THR A 33 6.85 1.25 -6.78
C THR A 33 6.82 2.40 -5.77
N TRP A 34 6.58 2.07 -4.50
CA TRP A 34 6.38 3.03 -3.42
C TRP A 34 7.11 2.59 -2.13
N LEU A 35 7.91 3.49 -1.54
CA LEU A 35 8.70 3.20 -0.32
C LEU A 35 7.86 2.86 0.91
N GLY A 36 6.59 3.30 0.98
CA GLY A 36 5.68 2.95 2.07
C GLY A 36 5.48 1.45 2.25
N PHE A 37 5.65 0.65 1.18
CA PHE A 37 5.55 -0.80 1.23
C PHE A 37 6.88 -1.52 1.48
N ALA A 38 7.97 -0.79 1.69
CA ALA A 38 9.30 -1.32 1.95
C ALA A 38 9.40 -2.26 3.19
N PRO A 39 8.56 -2.18 4.23
CA PRO A 39 8.59 -3.14 5.35
C PRO A 39 8.51 -4.60 4.92
N VAL A 40 7.86 -4.93 3.79
CA VAL A 40 7.83 -6.30 3.25
C VAL A 40 9.24 -6.78 2.88
N HIS A 41 10.04 -5.95 2.21
CA HIS A 41 11.42 -6.27 1.83
C HIS A 41 12.31 -6.47 3.08
N VAL A 42 12.11 -5.64 4.11
CA VAL A 42 12.79 -5.79 5.40
C VAL A 42 12.42 -7.13 6.06
N ALA A 43 11.15 -7.47 6.10
CA ALA A 43 10.66 -8.72 6.67
C ALA A 43 11.21 -9.95 5.94
N ILE A 44 11.31 -9.90 4.61
CA ILE A 44 11.96 -10.93 3.78
C ILE A 44 13.45 -11.01 4.15
N LYS A 45 14.17 -9.88 4.15
CA LYS A 45 15.62 -9.84 4.42
C LYS A 45 15.99 -10.35 5.81
N ASN A 46 15.14 -10.08 6.80
CA ASN A 46 15.31 -10.53 8.18
C ASN A 46 14.78 -11.96 8.43
N GLU A 47 14.35 -12.66 7.37
CA GLU A 47 13.82 -14.02 7.41
C GLU A 47 12.61 -14.18 8.34
N CYS A 48 11.84 -13.10 8.57
CA CYS A 48 10.70 -13.13 9.47
C CYS A 48 9.62 -14.09 8.98
N PHE A 49 9.32 -14.05 7.69
CA PHE A 49 8.32 -14.90 7.07
C PHE A 49 8.74 -16.37 7.10
N THR A 50 9.96 -16.69 6.73
CA THR A 50 10.48 -18.07 6.74
C THR A 50 10.45 -18.69 8.13
N LYS A 51 10.76 -17.89 9.18
CA LYS A 51 10.67 -18.34 10.59
C LYS A 51 9.24 -18.63 11.05
N ARG A 52 8.23 -18.24 10.25
CA ARG A 52 6.79 -18.45 10.50
C ARG A 52 6.16 -19.37 9.46
N ASP A 53 6.96 -20.17 8.78
CA ASP A 53 6.52 -21.12 7.75
C ASP A 53 5.75 -20.45 6.59
N LEU A 54 6.11 -19.19 6.24
CA LEU A 54 5.59 -18.45 5.10
C LEU A 54 6.63 -18.34 3.99
N ASP A 55 6.20 -18.56 2.76
CA ASP A 55 6.93 -18.24 1.52
C ASP A 55 6.32 -16.99 0.90
N VAL A 56 6.95 -15.83 1.15
CA VAL A 56 6.44 -14.53 0.71
C VAL A 56 7.26 -14.01 -0.47
N THR A 57 6.56 -13.71 -1.54
CA THR A 57 7.14 -13.04 -2.72
C THR A 57 6.48 -11.70 -2.94
N ILE A 58 7.26 -10.67 -3.30
CA ILE A 58 6.78 -9.34 -3.63
C ILE A 58 7.23 -8.95 -5.04
N ARG A 59 6.37 -8.29 -5.79
CA ARG A 59 6.69 -7.68 -7.09
C ARG A 59 6.03 -6.33 -7.22
N PHE A 60 6.69 -5.43 -7.92
CA PHE A 60 6.10 -4.15 -8.30
C PHE A 60 5.15 -4.33 -9.48
N GLU A 61 3.99 -3.72 -9.38
CA GLU A 61 3.00 -3.58 -10.44
C GLU A 61 2.28 -2.25 -10.24
N ASP A 62 2.61 -1.27 -11.05
CA ASP A 62 2.06 0.08 -10.92
C ASP A 62 0.65 0.20 -11.51
N ASP A 63 0.31 -0.62 -12.51
CA ASP A 63 -1.04 -0.64 -13.10
C ASP A 63 -2.05 -1.31 -12.15
N LEU A 64 -2.94 -0.49 -11.58
CA LEU A 64 -3.97 -0.95 -10.65
C LEU A 64 -4.95 -1.95 -11.29
N ALA A 65 -5.23 -1.86 -12.59
CA ALA A 65 -6.10 -2.80 -13.28
C ALA A 65 -5.48 -4.20 -13.35
N ASN A 66 -4.17 -4.29 -13.59
CA ASN A 66 -3.43 -5.54 -13.55
C ASN A 66 -3.46 -6.17 -12.15
N VAL A 67 -3.28 -5.35 -11.10
CA VAL A 67 -3.31 -5.82 -9.70
C VAL A 67 -4.69 -6.37 -9.35
N MET A 68 -5.77 -5.63 -9.65
CA MET A 68 -7.13 -6.09 -9.36
C MET A 68 -7.51 -7.34 -10.17
N ALA A 69 -7.08 -7.43 -11.43
CA ALA A 69 -7.27 -8.63 -12.23
C ALA A 69 -6.51 -9.85 -11.65
N ALA A 70 -5.28 -9.66 -11.18
CA ALA A 70 -4.49 -10.71 -10.52
C ALA A 70 -5.15 -11.19 -9.21
N MET A 71 -5.68 -10.26 -8.40
CA MET A 71 -6.43 -10.58 -7.18
C MET A 71 -7.69 -11.38 -7.51
N THR A 72 -8.45 -10.98 -8.53
CA THR A 72 -9.68 -11.64 -8.97
C THR A 72 -9.43 -13.06 -9.48
N ARG A 73 -8.33 -13.30 -10.20
CA ARG A 73 -7.95 -14.64 -10.68
C ARG A 73 -7.35 -15.54 -9.59
N GLY A 74 -6.99 -14.99 -8.43
CA GLY A 74 -6.28 -15.71 -7.38
C GLY A 74 -4.77 -15.87 -7.66
N ASP A 75 -4.20 -15.02 -8.49
CA ASP A 75 -2.77 -15.01 -8.78
C ASP A 75 -1.95 -14.41 -7.64
N ILE A 76 -2.59 -13.64 -6.75
CA ILE A 76 -2.00 -13.02 -5.56
C ILE A 76 -2.92 -13.18 -4.34
N GLU A 77 -2.32 -13.19 -3.17
CA GLU A 77 -3.00 -13.23 -1.87
C GLU A 77 -3.15 -11.83 -1.28
N ILE A 78 -2.21 -10.94 -1.57
CA ILE A 78 -2.17 -9.57 -1.01
C ILE A 78 -1.88 -8.56 -2.13
N GLN A 79 -2.61 -7.47 -2.12
CA GLN A 79 -2.21 -6.21 -2.73
C GLN A 79 -2.00 -5.15 -1.64
N MET A 80 -1.09 -4.21 -1.89
CA MET A 80 -0.88 -3.07 -1.02
C MET A 80 -1.09 -1.80 -1.85
N ARG A 81 -2.02 -0.95 -1.40
CA ARG A 81 -2.44 0.29 -2.08
C ARG A 81 -3.02 1.26 -1.06
N SER A 82 -3.06 2.53 -1.41
CA SER A 82 -3.80 3.49 -0.60
C SER A 82 -5.30 3.16 -0.54
N VAL A 83 -5.97 3.62 0.51
CA VAL A 83 -7.42 3.46 0.66
C VAL A 83 -8.16 4.06 -0.55
N GLY A 84 -7.67 5.15 -1.11
CA GLY A 84 -8.27 5.80 -2.28
C GLY A 84 -8.20 4.96 -3.55
N GLU A 85 -7.02 4.38 -3.84
CA GLU A 85 -6.85 3.48 -4.98
C GLU A 85 -7.67 2.20 -4.82
N TYR A 86 -7.71 1.65 -3.60
CA TYR A 86 -8.51 0.46 -3.30
C TYR A 86 -10.00 0.67 -3.61
N GLN A 87 -10.56 1.85 -3.33
CA GLN A 87 -11.97 2.16 -3.54
C GLN A 87 -12.30 2.54 -4.98
N GLY A 88 -11.34 3.08 -5.70
CA GLY A 88 -11.53 3.66 -7.02
C GLY A 88 -11.53 2.63 -8.15
N ARG A 89 -11.80 3.13 -9.38
CA ARG A 89 -11.70 2.31 -10.59
C ARG A 89 -10.31 1.70 -10.75
N PRO A 90 -10.19 0.48 -11.26
CA PRO A 90 -11.24 -0.30 -11.91
C PRO A 90 -12.09 -1.20 -10.99
N ARG A 91 -12.04 -0.99 -9.66
CA ARG A 91 -12.79 -1.80 -8.70
C ARG A 91 -14.30 -1.70 -8.90
N ASP A 92 -14.96 -2.84 -8.87
CA ASP A 92 -16.42 -2.97 -8.80
C ASP A 92 -16.84 -3.70 -7.51
N LYS A 93 -18.14 -3.89 -7.32
CA LYS A 93 -18.70 -4.54 -6.13
C LYS A 93 -18.30 -6.02 -5.96
N ASP A 94 -17.90 -6.67 -7.05
CA ASP A 94 -17.54 -8.09 -7.08
C ASP A 94 -16.01 -8.30 -7.02
N THR A 95 -15.24 -7.22 -7.10
CA THR A 95 -13.77 -7.27 -7.00
C THR A 95 -13.35 -7.72 -5.59
N PRO A 96 -12.62 -8.83 -5.45
CA PRO A 96 -12.20 -9.32 -4.14
C PRO A 96 -11.19 -8.39 -3.49
N GLY A 97 -11.13 -8.46 -2.18
CA GLY A 97 -10.17 -7.74 -1.34
C GLY A 97 -10.84 -7.15 -0.11
N ILE A 98 -10.17 -7.26 1.02
CA ILE A 98 -10.59 -6.68 2.30
C ILE A 98 -9.35 -6.12 3.01
N ILE A 99 -9.47 -4.93 3.57
CA ILE A 99 -8.39 -4.28 4.32
C ILE A 99 -8.21 -4.99 5.66
N ILE A 100 -7.01 -5.51 5.92
CA ILE A 100 -6.67 -6.23 7.16
C ILE A 100 -5.65 -5.51 8.03
N GLY A 101 -5.05 -4.43 7.52
CA GLY A 101 -4.06 -3.61 8.21
C GLY A 101 -3.73 -2.35 7.43
N ILE A 102 -3.05 -1.43 8.09
CA ILE A 102 -2.43 -0.26 7.47
C ILE A 102 -0.93 -0.30 7.71
N ILE A 103 -0.15 0.37 6.86
CA ILE A 103 1.30 0.27 6.92
C ILE A 103 1.99 1.63 7.05
N ASP A 104 1.45 2.66 6.43
CA ASP A 104 2.00 4.01 6.51
C ASP A 104 0.95 5.09 6.25
N GLU A 105 1.35 6.32 6.55
CA GLU A 105 0.65 7.55 6.21
C GLU A 105 1.59 8.43 5.39
N SER A 106 1.10 8.96 4.28
CA SER A 106 1.80 10.01 3.53
C SER A 106 1.72 11.33 4.28
N VAL A 107 2.88 11.84 4.70
CA VAL A 107 3.00 13.10 5.46
C VAL A 107 3.86 14.12 4.70
N GLY A 108 3.65 14.19 3.39
CA GLY A 108 4.34 15.09 2.47
C GLY A 108 4.91 14.42 1.23
N SER A 109 4.72 13.10 1.06
CA SER A 109 5.19 12.37 -0.12
C SER A 109 4.30 12.51 -1.34
N ASP A 110 3.06 12.88 -1.16
CA ASP A 110 2.11 13.19 -2.23
C ASP A 110 1.86 14.68 -2.30
N GLY A 111 1.73 15.22 -3.51
CA GLY A 111 1.52 16.66 -3.62
C GLY A 111 1.23 17.18 -5.02
N ILE A 112 1.02 18.46 -5.03
CA ILE A 112 0.82 19.27 -6.22
C ILE A 112 2.04 20.19 -6.39
N ILE A 113 2.72 20.08 -7.53
CA ILE A 113 3.82 20.96 -7.90
C ILE A 113 3.29 22.03 -8.85
N ALA A 114 3.59 23.28 -8.55
CA ALA A 114 3.23 24.42 -9.38
C ALA A 114 4.36 25.47 -9.38
N ASP A 115 4.25 26.48 -10.25
CA ASP A 115 5.14 27.63 -10.27
C ASP A 115 4.54 28.83 -9.49
N GLU A 116 5.23 29.96 -9.53
CA GLU A 116 4.83 31.18 -8.83
C GLU A 116 3.49 31.79 -9.28
N LYS A 117 2.95 31.37 -10.44
CA LYS A 117 1.66 31.85 -10.98
C LYS A 117 0.47 31.26 -10.25
N ILE A 118 0.68 30.14 -9.53
CA ILE A 118 -0.35 29.46 -8.72
C ILE A 118 -0.07 29.78 -7.25
N THR A 119 -0.93 30.58 -6.66
CA THR A 119 -0.81 31.04 -5.27
C THR A 119 -1.94 30.52 -4.38
N THR A 120 -3.09 30.21 -4.98
CA THR A 120 -4.27 29.65 -4.33
C THR A 120 -4.84 28.50 -5.15
N VAL A 121 -5.64 27.64 -4.52
CA VAL A 121 -6.35 26.56 -5.22
C VAL A 121 -7.31 27.12 -6.29
N ALA A 122 -7.87 28.30 -6.07
CA ALA A 122 -8.75 28.97 -7.04
C ALA A 122 -8.04 29.34 -8.34
N ASP A 123 -6.71 29.57 -8.32
CA ASP A 123 -5.91 29.87 -9.51
C ASP A 123 -5.82 28.68 -10.48
N LEU A 124 -6.16 27.49 -10.02
CA LEU A 124 -6.18 26.27 -10.84
C LEU A 124 -7.40 26.22 -11.76
N LYS A 125 -8.45 27.00 -11.51
CA LYS A 125 -9.68 26.99 -12.32
C LYS A 125 -9.40 27.27 -13.79
N GLY A 126 -9.86 26.35 -14.65
CA GLY A 126 -9.65 26.41 -16.11
C GLY A 126 -8.22 26.11 -16.56
N LYS A 127 -7.30 25.76 -15.63
CA LYS A 127 -5.93 25.40 -15.96
C LYS A 127 -5.80 23.92 -16.33
N THR A 128 -4.72 23.62 -17.04
CA THR A 128 -4.35 22.23 -17.36
C THR A 128 -3.47 21.66 -16.25
N ILE A 129 -3.89 20.55 -15.69
CA ILE A 129 -3.17 19.84 -14.63
C ILE A 129 -2.86 18.44 -15.14
N ALA A 130 -1.60 18.01 -15.07
CA ALA A 130 -1.22 16.64 -15.35
C ALA A 130 -1.29 15.81 -14.07
N ALA A 131 -2.03 14.72 -14.12
CA ALA A 131 -2.24 13.82 -12.97
C ALA A 131 -2.61 12.42 -13.46
N GLU A 132 -2.06 11.41 -12.84
CA GLU A 132 -2.47 10.04 -13.06
C GLU A 132 -3.89 9.81 -12.47
N PRO A 133 -4.76 9.02 -13.13
CA PRO A 133 -6.05 8.66 -12.55
C PRO A 133 -5.90 7.87 -11.25
N ASN A 134 -6.75 8.19 -10.28
CA ASN A 134 -6.95 7.41 -9.05
C ASN A 134 -5.71 7.20 -8.16
N ILE A 135 -4.74 8.12 -8.20
CA ILE A 135 -3.60 8.11 -7.28
C ILE A 135 -3.84 9.01 -6.06
N PRO A 136 -3.09 8.81 -4.95
CA PRO A 136 -3.22 9.61 -3.74
C PRO A 136 -3.10 11.12 -3.95
N SER A 137 -2.15 11.58 -4.75
CA SER A 137 -1.97 13.02 -5.04
C SER A 137 -3.15 13.62 -5.81
N ARG A 138 -3.84 12.84 -6.66
CA ARG A 138 -5.08 13.29 -7.30
C ARG A 138 -6.24 13.39 -6.30
N LEU A 139 -6.30 12.48 -5.32
CA LEU A 139 -7.24 12.57 -4.20
C LEU A 139 -6.99 13.83 -3.35
N LEU A 140 -5.72 14.15 -3.09
CA LEU A 140 -5.32 15.37 -2.42
C LEU A 140 -5.80 16.62 -3.17
N LEU A 141 -5.63 16.66 -4.50
CA LEU A 141 -6.16 17.72 -5.35
C LEU A 141 -7.69 17.84 -5.24
N GLN A 142 -8.40 16.70 -5.26
CA GLN A 142 -9.87 16.68 -5.11
C GLN A 142 -10.31 17.29 -3.77
N MET A 143 -9.62 16.95 -2.68
CA MET A 143 -9.91 17.49 -1.36
C MET A 143 -9.73 19.01 -1.33
N ALA A 144 -8.60 19.50 -1.83
CA ALA A 144 -8.31 20.93 -1.89
C ALA A 144 -9.33 21.70 -2.75
N LEU A 145 -9.71 21.14 -3.90
CA LEU A 145 -10.72 21.72 -4.78
C LEU A 145 -12.09 21.80 -4.09
N ARG A 146 -12.51 20.73 -3.40
CA ARG A 146 -13.79 20.70 -2.66
C ARG A 146 -13.84 21.82 -1.61
N GLU A 147 -12.76 22.03 -0.84
CA GLU A 147 -12.68 23.11 0.14
C GLU A 147 -12.73 24.51 -0.50
N ALA A 148 -12.20 24.65 -1.72
CA ALA A 148 -12.28 25.88 -2.49
C ALA A 148 -13.61 26.08 -3.25
N GLY A 149 -14.58 25.16 -3.09
CA GLY A 149 -15.86 25.18 -3.82
C GLY A 149 -15.72 24.84 -5.31
N LEU A 150 -14.67 24.10 -5.68
CA LEU A 150 -14.36 23.64 -7.03
C LEU A 150 -14.38 22.11 -7.09
N SER A 151 -14.28 21.59 -8.31
CA SER A 151 -14.16 20.15 -8.58
C SER A 151 -13.17 19.89 -9.71
N LEU A 152 -12.84 18.62 -9.99
CA LEU A 152 -12.02 18.26 -11.17
C LEU A 152 -12.65 18.74 -12.49
N ALA A 153 -13.98 18.90 -12.57
CA ALA A 153 -14.65 19.39 -13.77
C ALA A 153 -14.36 20.87 -14.07
N ASP A 154 -13.87 21.63 -13.08
CA ASP A 154 -13.41 23.02 -13.26
C ASP A 154 -11.99 23.11 -13.84
N LEU A 155 -11.30 21.99 -14.05
CA LEU A 155 -9.94 21.89 -14.53
C LEU A 155 -9.88 21.18 -15.89
N ASN A 156 -8.76 21.37 -16.61
CA ASN A 156 -8.43 20.55 -17.78
C ASN A 156 -7.44 19.46 -17.34
N ILE A 157 -7.93 18.31 -16.93
CA ILE A 157 -7.06 17.22 -16.48
C ILE A 157 -6.47 16.49 -17.69
N LYS A 158 -5.14 16.34 -17.70
CA LYS A 158 -4.41 15.41 -18.57
C LYS A 158 -4.01 14.20 -17.77
N ASP A 159 -4.52 13.03 -18.14
CA ASP A 159 -4.12 11.77 -17.56
C ASP A 159 -2.70 11.42 -18.04
N ILE A 160 -1.75 11.53 -17.14
CA ILE A 160 -0.31 11.30 -17.35
C ILE A 160 0.19 10.40 -16.24
N ALA A 161 0.94 9.36 -16.57
CA ALA A 161 1.57 8.49 -15.58
C ALA A 161 2.50 9.28 -14.65
N SER A 162 2.52 8.96 -13.37
CA SER A 162 3.28 9.69 -12.35
C SER A 162 4.76 9.83 -12.70
N ALA A 163 5.36 8.79 -13.28
CA ALA A 163 6.76 8.79 -13.73
C ALA A 163 7.07 9.84 -14.82
N ASP A 164 6.05 10.22 -15.62
CA ASP A 164 6.21 11.19 -16.71
C ASP A 164 5.89 12.62 -16.28
N THR A 165 5.30 12.82 -15.09
CA THR A 165 4.83 14.13 -14.63
C THR A 165 5.95 15.15 -14.51
N ALA A 166 7.14 14.75 -14.05
CA ALA A 166 8.30 15.63 -13.94
C ALA A 166 8.73 16.17 -15.31
N ALA A 167 8.68 15.34 -16.35
CA ALA A 167 9.04 15.76 -17.72
C ALA A 167 8.01 16.71 -18.32
N VAL A 168 6.72 16.43 -18.16
CA VAL A 168 5.66 17.29 -18.73
C VAL A 168 5.50 18.62 -17.99
N PHE A 169 6.00 18.75 -16.76
CA PHE A 169 5.98 20.00 -16.02
C PHE A 169 6.86 21.09 -16.67
N ALA A 170 7.78 20.74 -17.56
CA ALA A 170 8.53 21.69 -18.36
C ALA A 170 7.68 22.42 -19.41
N ASP A 171 6.51 21.89 -19.80
CA ASP A 171 5.58 22.50 -20.75
C ASP A 171 4.76 23.59 -20.04
N ASP A 172 4.90 24.86 -20.48
CA ASP A 172 4.17 26.01 -19.92
C ASP A 172 2.65 25.92 -20.03
N SER A 173 2.11 25.04 -20.87
CA SER A 173 0.67 24.76 -20.96
C SER A 173 0.14 23.96 -19.79
N ILE A 174 1.02 23.28 -19.03
CA ILE A 174 0.70 22.54 -17.81
C ILE A 174 0.91 23.48 -16.61
N ALA A 175 -0.17 23.90 -15.96
CA ALA A 175 -0.08 24.84 -14.84
C ALA A 175 0.44 24.18 -13.55
N ALA A 176 0.10 22.91 -13.34
CA ALA A 176 0.54 22.13 -12.20
C ALA A 176 0.56 20.64 -12.54
N ILE A 177 1.25 19.85 -11.71
CA ILE A 177 1.24 18.41 -11.74
C ILE A 177 0.81 17.87 -10.37
N ALA A 178 0.04 16.79 -10.34
CA ALA A 178 -0.24 16.00 -9.14
C ALA A 178 0.58 14.71 -9.23
N THR A 179 1.47 14.50 -8.27
CA THR A 179 2.41 13.37 -8.27
C THR A 179 2.94 13.09 -6.86
N TYR A 180 3.89 12.18 -6.72
CA TYR A 180 4.46 11.78 -5.43
C TYR A 180 6.00 11.69 -5.51
N GLU A 181 6.66 11.47 -4.36
CA GLU A 181 8.11 11.29 -4.33
C GLU A 181 8.54 9.93 -4.96
N PRO A 182 9.63 9.89 -5.76
CA PRO A 182 10.63 10.97 -5.96
C PRO A 182 10.29 11.96 -7.10
N PHE A 183 9.18 11.79 -7.80
CA PHE A 183 8.84 12.61 -8.97
C PHE A 183 8.59 14.09 -8.64
N MET A 184 8.08 14.38 -7.43
CA MET A 184 7.94 15.77 -6.96
C MET A 184 9.28 16.48 -6.88
N SER A 185 10.26 15.87 -6.21
CA SER A 185 11.61 16.40 -6.09
C SER A 185 12.29 16.54 -7.45
N GLN A 186 12.12 15.55 -8.32
CA GLN A 186 12.64 15.59 -9.69
C GLN A 186 12.02 16.72 -10.52
N ALA A 187 10.70 16.92 -10.41
CA ALA A 187 10.00 17.99 -11.12
C ALA A 187 10.53 19.37 -10.70
N ILE A 188 10.78 19.60 -9.42
CA ILE A 188 11.32 20.86 -8.92
C ILE A 188 12.78 21.03 -9.33
N ALA A 189 13.62 20.00 -9.14
CA ALA A 189 15.04 20.06 -9.43
C ALA A 189 15.35 20.28 -10.92
N ASN A 190 14.55 19.69 -11.81
CA ASN A 190 14.73 19.76 -13.26
C ASN A 190 13.96 20.91 -13.92
N SER A 191 13.14 21.66 -13.15
CA SER A 191 12.32 22.73 -13.69
C SER A 191 13.15 23.98 -13.98
N SER A 192 12.95 24.56 -15.17
CA SER A 192 13.39 25.93 -15.49
C SER A 192 12.36 27.00 -15.13
N ARG A 193 11.22 26.61 -14.57
CA ARG A 193 10.11 27.53 -14.26
C ARG A 193 10.40 28.29 -12.96
N ALA A 194 10.21 29.60 -13.01
CA ALA A 194 10.43 30.46 -11.86
C ALA A 194 9.48 30.09 -10.71
N GLY A 195 10.04 29.93 -9.51
CA GLY A 195 9.28 29.64 -8.32
C GLY A 195 8.61 28.25 -8.30
N ALA A 196 9.12 27.28 -9.10
CA ALA A 196 8.65 25.90 -9.03
C ALA A 196 8.78 25.34 -7.59
N LYS A 197 7.68 24.86 -7.02
CA LYS A 197 7.60 24.45 -5.62
C LYS A 197 6.51 23.41 -5.38
N GLN A 198 6.59 22.74 -4.24
CA GLN A 198 5.46 22.07 -3.65
C GLN A 198 4.41 23.14 -3.29
N PHE A 199 3.29 23.14 -4.03
CA PHE A 199 2.19 24.06 -3.80
C PHE A 199 1.27 23.58 -2.69
N LEU A 200 1.01 22.28 -2.68
CA LEU A 200 0.19 21.56 -1.71
C LEU A 200 0.79 20.17 -1.50
N THR A 201 0.72 19.65 -0.29
CA THR A 201 1.20 18.28 0.01
C THR A 201 0.24 17.57 0.96
N SER A 202 0.44 16.26 1.15
CA SER A 202 -0.33 15.47 2.11
C SER A 202 -0.19 15.95 3.56
N ARG A 203 0.83 16.78 3.89
CA ARG A 203 0.91 17.46 5.20
C ARG A 203 -0.25 18.41 5.48
N ASP A 204 -0.83 18.96 4.44
CA ASP A 204 -1.96 19.90 4.57
C ASP A 204 -3.26 19.18 4.93
N TYR A 205 -3.29 17.83 4.73
CA TYR A 205 -4.43 16.96 5.00
C TYR A 205 -4.01 15.69 5.76
N PRO A 206 -3.60 15.82 7.03
CA PRO A 206 -3.17 14.67 7.83
C PRO A 206 -4.25 13.59 7.91
N GLY A 207 -3.86 12.34 7.75
CA GLY A 207 -4.75 11.18 7.80
C GLY A 207 -5.60 10.94 6.55
N LEU A 208 -5.48 11.76 5.50
CA LEU A 208 -6.23 11.56 4.25
C LEU A 208 -5.66 10.41 3.40
N ILE A 209 -4.34 10.31 3.32
CA ILE A 209 -3.65 9.30 2.51
C ILE A 209 -3.04 8.26 3.43
N ILE A 210 -3.74 7.14 3.53
CA ILE A 210 -3.37 5.97 4.33
C ILE A 210 -3.18 4.79 3.39
N ASP A 211 -2.05 4.12 3.54
CA ASP A 211 -1.74 2.91 2.78
C ASP A 211 -2.15 1.65 3.53
N ALA A 212 -2.81 0.76 2.80
CA ALA A 212 -3.47 -0.41 3.34
C ALA A 212 -2.89 -1.73 2.84
N ILE A 213 -2.99 -2.75 3.66
CA ILE A 213 -2.73 -4.15 3.33
C ILE A 213 -4.08 -4.81 3.06
N ILE A 214 -4.28 -5.24 1.83
CA ILE A 214 -5.54 -5.79 1.33
C ILE A 214 -5.36 -7.27 1.02
N ALA A 215 -6.10 -8.12 1.73
CA ALA A 215 -6.09 -9.57 1.55
C ALA A 215 -7.22 -10.03 0.63
N ARG A 216 -7.00 -11.11 -0.13
CA ARG A 216 -8.05 -11.78 -0.90
C ARG A 216 -9.02 -12.49 0.05
N ASN A 217 -10.32 -12.21 -0.08
CA ASN A 217 -11.34 -12.62 0.87
C ASN A 217 -11.46 -14.14 1.10
N ASP A 218 -11.43 -14.92 0.01
CA ASP A 218 -11.59 -16.38 0.08
C ASP A 218 -10.38 -17.05 0.75
N ASP A 219 -9.17 -16.60 0.43
CA ASP A 219 -7.93 -17.11 0.99
C ASP A 219 -7.76 -16.69 2.45
N LEU A 220 -8.10 -15.44 2.79
CA LEU A 220 -8.13 -14.95 4.17
C LEU A 220 -9.07 -15.82 5.04
N LYS A 221 -10.27 -16.12 4.53
CA LYS A 221 -11.25 -16.95 5.23
C LYS A 221 -10.77 -18.39 5.41
N ALA A 222 -10.04 -18.92 4.44
CA ALA A 222 -9.50 -20.29 4.49
C ALA A 222 -8.31 -20.42 5.43
N SER A 223 -7.44 -19.41 5.49
CA SER A 223 -6.15 -19.46 6.21
C SER A 223 -5.87 -18.17 7.01
N PRO A 224 -6.70 -17.76 7.98
CA PRO A 224 -6.53 -16.49 8.70
C PRO A 224 -5.19 -16.40 9.45
N LYS A 225 -4.68 -17.53 9.97
CA LYS A 225 -3.38 -17.59 10.67
C LYS A 225 -2.18 -17.20 9.81
N LYS A 226 -2.25 -17.47 8.52
CA LYS A 226 -1.26 -17.03 7.52
C LYS A 226 -1.14 -15.52 7.50
N TYR A 227 -2.27 -14.81 7.53
CA TYR A 227 -2.31 -13.35 7.52
C TYR A 227 -1.94 -12.73 8.86
N GLU A 228 -2.26 -13.37 9.99
CA GLU A 228 -1.74 -12.97 11.30
C GLU A 228 -0.21 -13.01 11.31
N ALA A 229 0.38 -14.12 10.82
CA ALA A 229 1.83 -14.27 10.72
C ALA A 229 2.47 -13.23 9.77
N PHE A 230 1.80 -12.94 8.64
CA PHE A 230 2.23 -11.91 7.70
C PHE A 230 2.24 -10.53 8.37
N LEU A 231 1.13 -10.09 8.97
CA LEU A 231 1.03 -8.79 9.65
C LEU A 231 2.02 -8.66 10.80
N ALA A 232 2.23 -9.72 11.58
CA ALA A 232 3.25 -9.72 12.65
C ALA A 232 4.64 -9.38 12.08
N CYS A 233 5.02 -9.99 10.95
CA CYS A 233 6.30 -9.68 10.29
C CYS A 233 6.38 -8.25 9.76
N ILE A 234 5.26 -7.71 9.26
CA ILE A 234 5.22 -6.32 8.80
C ILE A 234 5.48 -5.35 9.96
N TYR A 235 4.80 -5.53 11.10
CA TYR A 235 4.98 -4.61 12.23
C TYR A 235 6.34 -4.81 12.93
N GLU A 236 6.89 -6.02 12.99
CA GLU A 236 8.28 -6.24 13.40
C GLU A 236 9.28 -5.53 12.46
N ALA A 237 9.00 -5.50 11.15
CA ALA A 237 9.82 -4.75 10.22
C ALA A 237 9.70 -3.23 10.42
N VAL A 238 8.51 -2.72 10.75
CA VAL A 238 8.31 -1.30 11.11
C VAL A 238 9.10 -0.96 12.38
N ASP A 239 9.05 -1.80 13.42
CA ASP A 239 9.85 -1.61 14.62
C ASP A 239 11.35 -1.58 14.31
N PHE A 240 11.82 -2.46 13.43
CA PHE A 240 13.21 -2.46 12.94
C PHE A 240 13.56 -1.16 12.20
N ILE A 241 12.67 -0.63 11.36
CA ILE A 241 12.88 0.63 10.65
C ILE A 241 13.08 1.79 11.63
N HIS A 242 12.26 1.85 12.67
CA HIS A 242 12.38 2.88 13.68
C HIS A 242 13.67 2.75 14.52
N ALA A 243 14.10 1.52 14.81
CA ALA A 243 15.30 1.26 15.60
C ALA A 243 16.60 1.42 14.82
N GLU A 244 16.60 1.07 13.53
CA GLU A 244 17.79 0.94 12.68
C GLU A 244 17.58 1.61 11.29
N PRO A 245 17.24 2.91 11.25
CA PRO A 245 16.84 3.57 9.99
C PRO A 245 17.92 3.56 8.91
N GLN A 246 19.20 3.58 9.30
CA GLN A 246 20.30 3.50 8.34
C GLN A 246 20.38 2.11 7.69
N LYS A 247 20.26 1.05 8.48
CA LYS A 247 20.28 -0.33 7.97
C LYS A 247 19.05 -0.59 7.09
N PHE A 248 17.90 -0.04 7.48
CA PHE A 248 16.71 -0.08 6.64
C PHE A 248 16.99 0.51 5.26
N ALA A 249 17.55 1.73 5.20
CA ALA A 249 17.85 2.39 3.94
C ALA A 249 18.84 1.60 3.07
N GLU A 250 19.84 0.96 3.68
CA GLU A 250 20.80 0.08 3.00
C GLU A 250 20.16 -1.20 2.44
N ILE A 251 19.15 -1.77 3.16
CA ILE A 251 18.41 -2.96 2.73
C ILE A 251 17.54 -2.65 1.53
N VAL A 252 16.77 -1.56 1.60
CA VAL A 252 15.69 -1.31 0.64
C VAL A 252 16.12 -0.46 -0.56
N GLY A 253 17.15 0.38 -0.41
CA GLY A 253 17.62 1.25 -1.50
C GLY A 253 17.81 0.53 -2.84
N PRO A 254 18.54 -0.62 -2.89
CA PRO A 254 18.72 -1.39 -4.11
C PRO A 254 17.41 -1.87 -4.76
N GLU A 255 16.40 -2.20 -3.97
CA GLU A 255 15.10 -2.69 -4.47
C GLU A 255 14.33 -1.58 -5.21
N PHE A 256 14.54 -0.32 -4.82
CA PHE A 256 13.90 0.86 -5.41
C PHE A 256 14.81 1.65 -6.37
N GLY A 257 16.05 1.18 -6.58
CA GLY A 257 17.03 1.89 -7.40
C GLY A 257 17.50 3.22 -6.78
N LEU A 258 17.47 3.31 -5.45
CA LEU A 258 17.82 4.50 -4.67
C LEU A 258 19.09 4.24 -3.84
N THR A 259 19.82 5.32 -3.54
CA THR A 259 20.87 5.30 -2.52
C THR A 259 20.25 5.31 -1.12
N ALA A 260 21.00 4.88 -0.11
CA ALA A 260 20.54 4.92 1.28
C ALA A 260 20.23 6.34 1.77
N ASP A 261 20.97 7.35 1.28
CA ASP A 261 20.73 8.74 1.62
C ASP A 261 19.42 9.26 1.02
N GLU A 262 19.08 8.87 -0.22
CA GLU A 262 17.80 9.21 -0.86
C GLU A 262 16.63 8.55 -0.12
N VAL A 263 16.72 7.26 0.22
CA VAL A 263 15.70 6.57 1.05
C VAL A 263 15.51 7.30 2.37
N THR A 264 16.62 7.60 3.08
CA THR A 264 16.58 8.30 4.36
C THR A 264 15.92 9.68 4.23
N GLY A 265 16.25 10.42 3.17
CA GLY A 265 15.68 11.74 2.89
C GLY A 265 14.17 11.70 2.67
N ILE A 266 13.68 10.76 1.86
CA ILE A 266 12.26 10.58 1.58
C ILE A 266 11.51 10.18 2.85
N VAL A 267 11.96 9.12 3.53
CA VAL A 267 11.28 8.59 4.71
C VAL A 267 11.23 9.62 5.83
N LYS A 268 12.35 10.23 6.17
CA LYS A 268 12.42 11.24 7.25
C LYS A 268 11.58 12.49 6.95
N GLY A 269 11.44 12.82 5.69
CA GLY A 269 10.78 14.06 5.26
C GLY A 269 9.27 13.94 5.07
N SER A 270 8.74 12.76 4.70
CA SER A 270 7.44 12.73 4.06
C SER A 270 6.65 11.44 4.19
N LEU A 271 7.15 10.45 4.97
CA LEU A 271 6.52 9.14 5.15
C LEU A 271 6.52 8.75 6.63
N ALA A 272 5.38 8.31 7.14
CA ALA A 272 5.25 7.84 8.51
C ALA A 272 4.83 6.36 8.54
N TYR A 273 5.77 5.46 8.81
CA TYR A 273 5.44 4.05 9.02
C TYR A 273 4.64 3.87 10.31
N THR A 274 3.57 3.11 10.21
CA THR A 274 2.59 2.91 11.27
C THR A 274 2.99 1.73 12.15
N THR A 275 3.23 1.97 13.44
CA THR A 275 3.44 0.90 14.43
C THR A 275 2.18 0.08 14.65
N LEU A 276 2.31 -1.13 15.22
CA LEU A 276 1.13 -1.97 15.54
C LEU A 276 0.12 -1.21 16.42
N ALA A 277 0.58 -0.46 17.41
CA ALA A 277 -0.30 0.32 18.29
C ALA A 277 -1.09 1.41 17.54
N GLN A 278 -0.43 2.11 16.62
CA GLN A 278 -1.08 3.11 15.77
C GLN A 278 -2.05 2.44 14.78
N ALA A 279 -1.65 1.31 14.19
CA ALA A 279 -2.50 0.57 13.28
C ALA A 279 -3.78 0.04 13.96
N LEU A 280 -3.69 -0.41 15.21
CA LEU A 280 -4.87 -0.79 16.01
C LEU A 280 -5.79 0.39 16.29
N ASP A 281 -5.25 1.59 16.56
CA ASP A 281 -6.06 2.82 16.73
C ASP A 281 -6.82 3.20 15.44
N TYR A 282 -6.17 3.05 14.29
CA TYR A 282 -6.80 3.29 12.99
C TYR A 282 -7.82 2.22 12.62
N MET A 283 -7.45 0.95 12.71
CA MET A 283 -8.30 -0.18 12.33
C MET A 283 -9.48 -0.37 13.31
N GLY A 284 -9.26 -0.04 14.59
CA GLY A 284 -10.17 -0.40 15.68
C GLY A 284 -10.00 -1.85 16.12
N THR A 285 -10.81 -2.29 17.07
CA THR A 285 -10.77 -3.63 17.66
C THR A 285 -12.18 -4.20 17.86
N ASP A 286 -12.29 -5.49 18.08
CA ASP A 286 -13.54 -6.17 18.43
C ASP A 286 -14.70 -5.91 17.47
N GLY A 287 -14.41 -5.81 16.17
CA GLY A 287 -15.40 -5.50 15.13
C GLY A 287 -15.89 -4.06 15.09
N LYS A 288 -15.35 -3.18 15.95
CA LYS A 288 -15.61 -1.74 15.88
C LYS A 288 -14.51 -1.07 15.09
N LEU A 289 -14.89 -0.31 14.07
CA LEU A 289 -13.93 0.44 13.26
C LEU A 289 -13.36 1.61 14.07
N GLY A 290 -12.06 1.81 13.92
CA GLY A 290 -11.34 2.97 14.40
C GLY A 290 -11.41 4.15 13.42
N LYS A 291 -10.39 5.01 13.44
CA LYS A 291 -10.29 6.20 12.59
C LYS A 291 -10.38 5.89 11.09
N LEU A 292 -9.89 4.70 10.68
CA LEU A 292 -9.90 4.29 9.27
C LEU A 292 -11.31 4.26 8.68
N GLY A 293 -12.34 3.95 9.47
CA GLY A 293 -13.73 4.00 9.01
C GLY A 293 -14.13 5.38 8.51
N THR A 294 -13.81 6.44 9.27
CA THR A 294 -14.08 7.83 8.86
C THR A 294 -13.25 8.26 7.65
N VAL A 295 -11.96 7.88 7.61
CA VAL A 295 -11.10 8.14 6.46
C VAL A 295 -11.67 7.45 5.21
N PHE A 296 -12.06 6.18 5.34
CA PHE A 296 -12.65 5.39 4.27
C PHE A 296 -13.88 6.06 3.68
N ASP A 297 -14.81 6.52 4.52
CA ASP A 297 -16.04 7.17 4.07
C ASP A 297 -15.76 8.53 3.41
N THR A 298 -14.83 9.33 3.96
CA THR A 298 -14.42 10.62 3.40
C THR A 298 -13.83 10.46 2.00
N VAL A 299 -12.92 9.48 1.85
CA VAL A 299 -12.25 9.18 0.59
C VAL A 299 -13.22 8.58 -0.43
N MET A 300 -14.18 7.75 0.04
CA MET A 300 -15.23 7.20 -0.81
C MET A 300 -16.13 8.29 -1.41
N ASP A 301 -16.53 9.24 -0.59
CA ASP A 301 -17.35 10.37 -1.05
C ASP A 301 -16.57 11.23 -2.06
N LEU A 302 -15.27 11.51 -1.84
CA LEU A 302 -14.41 12.21 -2.81
C LEU A 302 -14.30 11.46 -4.14
N ASN A 303 -14.09 10.15 -4.10
CA ASN A 303 -13.99 9.32 -5.30
C ASN A 303 -15.30 9.32 -6.11
N LEU A 304 -16.47 9.27 -5.43
CA LEU A 304 -17.78 9.33 -6.09
C LEU A 304 -18.04 10.72 -6.69
N GLU A 305 -17.82 11.79 -5.93
CA GLU A 305 -18.00 13.18 -6.36
C GLU A 305 -17.21 13.52 -7.62
N ASN A 306 -16.03 12.93 -7.75
CA ASN A 306 -15.11 13.19 -8.86
C ASN A 306 -15.13 12.11 -9.95
N GLY A 307 -16.05 11.15 -9.88
CA GLY A 307 -16.19 10.08 -10.86
C GLY A 307 -15.01 9.10 -10.90
N ALA A 308 -14.23 9.01 -9.81
CA ALA A 308 -13.12 8.07 -9.67
C ALA A 308 -13.58 6.67 -9.21
N ALA A 309 -14.82 6.54 -8.72
CA ALA A 309 -15.43 5.27 -8.35
C ALA A 309 -16.84 5.16 -8.94
N ASP A 310 -17.26 3.93 -9.26
CA ASP A 310 -18.59 3.66 -9.82
C ASP A 310 -19.60 3.22 -8.76
N ASN A 311 -19.12 2.66 -7.64
CA ASN A 311 -19.97 2.10 -6.59
C ASN A 311 -19.56 2.62 -5.23
N LYS A 312 -20.55 2.90 -4.37
CA LYS A 312 -20.30 3.22 -2.97
C LYS A 312 -20.00 1.94 -2.20
N LEU A 313 -18.79 1.83 -1.68
CA LEU A 313 -18.39 0.79 -0.74
C LEU A 313 -18.71 1.23 0.70
N VAL A 314 -18.95 0.28 1.59
CA VAL A 314 -19.26 0.51 3.00
C VAL A 314 -18.07 0.08 3.86
N ALA A 315 -17.53 0.98 4.68
CA ALA A 315 -16.32 0.73 5.47
C ALA A 315 -16.38 -0.58 6.29
N SER A 316 -17.52 -0.85 6.94
CA SER A 316 -17.70 -2.08 7.76
C SER A 316 -17.71 -3.39 6.97
N GLU A 317 -17.88 -3.32 5.65
CA GLU A 317 -17.84 -4.48 4.76
C GLU A 317 -16.48 -4.64 4.10
N GLN A 318 -15.64 -3.60 4.15
CA GLN A 318 -14.36 -3.54 3.46
C GLN A 318 -13.15 -3.57 4.41
N ILE A 319 -13.36 -3.49 5.72
CA ILE A 319 -12.31 -3.48 6.74
C ILE A 319 -12.56 -4.61 7.73
N ASP A 320 -11.61 -5.53 7.83
CA ASP A 320 -11.58 -6.61 8.82
C ASP A 320 -10.45 -6.38 9.82
N ASN A 321 -10.80 -5.91 11.01
CA ASN A 321 -9.84 -5.69 12.09
C ASN A 321 -9.58 -6.90 12.98
N SER A 322 -10.21 -8.05 12.70
CA SER A 322 -10.04 -9.26 13.52
C SER A 322 -8.62 -9.82 13.45
N ILE A 323 -7.99 -9.72 12.27
CA ILE A 323 -6.64 -10.27 12.04
C ILE A 323 -5.59 -9.47 12.82
N ILE A 324 -5.61 -8.15 12.69
CA ILE A 324 -4.65 -7.29 13.42
C ILE A 324 -4.89 -7.32 14.94
N SER A 325 -6.16 -7.43 15.36
CA SER A 325 -6.52 -7.53 16.80
C SER A 325 -6.05 -8.83 17.45
N ALA A 326 -5.79 -9.87 16.67
CA ALA A 326 -5.26 -11.13 17.15
C ALA A 326 -3.75 -11.12 17.40
N LEU A 327 -3.04 -10.07 16.92
CA LEU A 327 -1.60 -9.96 17.13
C LEU A 327 -1.28 -9.66 18.60
N PRO A 328 -0.21 -10.28 19.15
CA PRO A 328 0.24 -9.94 20.48
C PRO A 328 0.69 -8.47 20.51
N ALA A 329 0.30 -7.75 21.56
CA ALA A 329 0.84 -6.42 21.80
C ALA A 329 2.37 -6.51 21.83
N THR A 330 3.05 -5.66 21.06
CA THR A 330 4.51 -5.56 21.13
C THR A 330 4.88 -5.07 22.54
N PRO A 331 5.84 -5.74 23.25
CA PRO A 331 6.19 -5.38 24.63
C PRO A 331 6.78 -3.98 24.77
#